data_6b37d8121f99b3754f5ba4823acb9e28
#
_entry.id   6b37d8121f99b3754f5ba4823acb9e28
#
_cell.length_a   1.000
_cell.length_b   1.000
_cell.length_c   1.000
_cell.angle_alpha   90.00
_cell.angle_beta   90.00
_cell.angle_gamma   90.00
#
_symmetry.space_group_name_H-M   'P 1'
#
loop_
_entity.id
_entity.type
_entity.pdbx_description
1 polymer ?
#
loop_
_entity_poly.entity_id
_entity_poly.type
_entity_poly.pdbx_seq_one_letter_code
_entity_poly.pdbx_strand_id
1 'polypeptide(L)'
;METTEKIVEAYCRHFKRWFTISNIKCGGQYEIDLLAVEFSQSRKPIIYHIESGVSISGGFSKLTAKPFSEKDLKKRQKTASQRRTIGYFIQRKFGTEEVQCKISEYGVDPSHTKKIIVTWGWEPAAKAIADKEGIILWHFPDLLKELADVCAKGKTYFTDDTMRTLQLFMKSGHIALKKE
;
A
#
# COMPACT_ATOMS: atom_id res chain seq x y z
N MET A 1 -4.55 10.81 -5.23
CA MET A 1 -4.25 9.89 -4.09
C MET A 1 -5.53 9.59 -3.35
N GLU A 2 -5.87 8.32 -3.26
CA GLU A 2 -7.03 7.87 -2.48
C GLU A 2 -6.73 7.92 -0.98
N THR A 3 -7.77 7.95 -0.13
CA THR A 3 -7.60 8.00 1.33
C THR A 3 -6.79 6.82 1.87
N THR A 4 -6.97 5.63 1.30
CA THR A 4 -6.24 4.43 1.70
C THR A 4 -4.74 4.51 1.40
N GLU A 5 -4.37 5.09 0.26
CA GLU A 5 -2.98 5.33 -0.11
C GLU A 5 -2.31 6.34 0.83
N LYS A 6 -3.03 7.42 1.22
CA LYS A 6 -2.55 8.38 2.22
C LYS A 6 -2.27 7.73 3.57
N ILE A 7 -3.12 6.79 3.99
CA ILE A 7 -2.91 6.03 5.23
C ILE A 7 -1.66 5.15 5.12
N VAL A 8 -1.47 4.47 3.98
CA VAL A 8 -0.27 3.65 3.74
C VAL A 8 1.00 4.52 3.73
N GLU A 9 0.95 5.69 3.09
CA GLU A 9 2.06 6.64 3.12
C GLU A 9 2.36 7.12 4.55
N ALA A 10 1.32 7.51 5.31
CA ALA A 10 1.46 7.92 6.70
C ALA A 10 2.09 6.80 7.55
N TYR A 11 1.69 5.55 7.32
CA TYR A 11 2.29 4.39 7.97
C TYR A 11 3.79 4.26 7.65
N CYS A 12 4.17 4.35 6.39
CA CYS A 12 5.57 4.31 5.98
C CYS A 12 6.38 5.43 6.63
N ARG A 13 5.87 6.66 6.62
CA ARG A 13 6.59 7.84 7.16
C ARG A 13 6.66 7.86 8.68
N HIS A 14 5.56 7.61 9.38
CA HIS A 14 5.47 7.86 10.83
C HIS A 14 5.72 6.61 11.66
N PHE A 15 5.41 5.42 11.15
CA PHE A 15 5.66 4.16 11.85
C PHE A 15 6.97 3.51 11.40
N LYS A 16 7.16 3.29 10.08
CA LYS A 16 8.38 2.68 9.53
C LYS A 16 9.56 3.66 9.48
N ARG A 17 9.31 4.96 9.50
CA ARG A 17 10.31 6.04 9.38
C ARG A 17 11.06 6.00 8.04
N TRP A 18 10.32 5.67 6.98
CA TRP A 18 10.82 5.63 5.61
C TRP A 18 10.58 6.97 4.89
N PHE A 19 11.43 7.29 3.94
CA PHE A 19 11.17 8.38 2.99
C PHE A 19 10.24 7.87 1.90
N THR A 20 9.33 8.71 1.43
CA THR A 20 8.28 8.30 0.49
C THR A 20 8.12 9.29 -0.66
N ILE A 21 7.78 8.76 -1.84
CA ILE A 21 7.29 9.50 -3.00
C ILE A 21 6.02 8.79 -3.45
N SER A 22 4.90 9.52 -3.48
CA SER A 22 3.59 8.96 -3.78
C SER A 22 3.02 9.45 -5.10
N ASN A 23 2.06 8.72 -5.69
CA ASN A 23 1.35 9.05 -6.93
C ASN A 23 2.26 9.35 -8.12
N ILE A 24 3.18 8.46 -8.39
CA ILE A 24 4.12 8.64 -9.47
C ILE A 24 3.43 8.25 -10.78
N LYS A 25 3.21 9.22 -11.66
CA LYS A 25 2.66 8.97 -12.98
C LYS A 25 3.71 8.35 -13.89
N CYS A 26 3.34 7.23 -14.51
CA CYS A 26 4.13 6.53 -15.52
C CYS A 26 3.57 6.79 -16.91
N GLY A 27 4.23 6.34 -17.94
CA GLY A 27 3.71 6.37 -19.31
C GLY A 27 2.38 5.61 -19.43
N GLY A 28 1.56 5.96 -20.41
CA GLY A 28 0.24 5.36 -20.61
C GLY A 28 -0.75 5.81 -19.53
N GLN A 29 -1.41 4.92 -18.88
CA GLN A 29 -2.32 5.21 -17.76
C GLN A 29 -1.86 4.48 -16.49
N TYR A 30 -0.55 4.26 -16.38
CA TYR A 30 0.03 3.57 -15.23
C TYR A 30 0.44 4.57 -14.16
N GLU A 31 0.44 4.08 -12.95
CA GLU A 31 0.78 4.85 -11.76
C GLU A 31 1.40 3.92 -10.72
N ILE A 32 2.41 4.40 -10.03
CA ILE A 32 2.95 3.79 -8.82
C ILE A 32 2.30 4.49 -7.64
N ASP A 33 1.63 3.75 -6.78
CA ASP A 33 0.93 4.34 -5.62
C ASP A 33 1.97 4.95 -4.65
N LEU A 34 3.05 4.21 -4.34
CA LEU A 34 4.08 4.66 -3.43
C LEU A 34 5.44 4.01 -3.69
N LEU A 35 6.50 4.80 -3.78
CA LEU A 35 7.87 4.36 -3.57
C LEU A 35 8.33 4.77 -2.17
N ALA A 36 8.97 3.85 -1.45
CA ALA A 36 9.51 4.13 -0.13
C ALA A 36 10.97 3.68 -0.03
N VAL A 37 11.76 4.43 0.75
CA VAL A 37 13.18 4.17 0.97
C VAL A 37 13.45 4.03 2.44
N GLU A 38 13.98 2.88 2.83
CA GLU A 38 14.46 2.58 4.16
C GLU A 38 15.99 2.77 4.21
N PHE A 39 16.43 3.70 5.04
CA PHE A 39 17.84 3.83 5.40
C PHE A 39 18.09 3.02 6.67
N SER A 40 18.64 1.83 6.53
CA SER A 40 19.14 1.05 7.66
C SER A 40 20.58 1.45 7.96
N GLN A 41 21.12 0.96 9.09
CA GLN A 41 22.55 1.14 9.40
C GLN A 41 23.47 0.44 8.38
N SER A 42 22.92 -0.42 7.51
CA SER A 42 23.62 -0.95 6.35
C SER A 42 23.82 0.16 5.31
N ARG A 43 24.99 0.19 4.65
CA ARG A 43 25.38 1.25 3.71
C ARG A 43 24.50 1.38 2.46
N LYS A 44 23.58 0.43 2.20
CA LYS A 44 22.72 0.44 1.01
C LYS A 44 21.26 0.65 1.42
N PRO A 45 20.56 1.66 0.85
CA PRO A 45 19.14 1.83 1.07
C PRO A 45 18.34 0.64 0.51
N ILE A 46 17.25 0.29 1.18
CA ILE A 46 16.27 -0.67 0.67
C ILE A 46 15.11 0.12 0.07
N ILE A 47 14.76 -0.21 -1.16
CA ILE A 47 13.70 0.48 -1.88
C ILE A 47 12.49 -0.45 -1.99
N TYR A 48 11.32 0.11 -1.72
CA TYR A 48 10.04 -0.58 -1.74
C TYR A 48 9.12 0.05 -2.79
N HIS A 49 8.56 -0.78 -3.66
CA HIS A 49 7.43 -0.43 -4.51
C HIS A 49 6.16 -0.97 -3.84
N ILE A 50 5.29 -0.07 -3.41
CA ILE A 50 4.13 -0.39 -2.59
C ILE A 50 2.86 -0.02 -3.36
N GLU A 51 1.94 -0.97 -3.48
CA GLU A 51 0.67 -0.82 -4.17
C GLU A 51 -0.49 -1.08 -3.20
N SER A 52 -1.49 -0.22 -3.22
CA SER A 52 -2.67 -0.32 -2.36
C SER A 52 -3.82 -1.02 -3.09
N GLY A 53 -4.13 -2.24 -2.68
CA GLY A 53 -5.31 -2.98 -3.13
C GLY A 53 -6.53 -2.79 -2.22
N VAL A 54 -6.54 -1.74 -1.41
CA VAL A 54 -7.59 -1.44 -0.44
C VAL A 54 -8.70 -0.64 -1.09
N SER A 55 -9.94 -1.14 -1.04
CA SER A 55 -11.12 -0.42 -1.53
C SER A 55 -12.15 -0.30 -0.42
N ILE A 56 -12.67 0.91 -0.23
CA ILE A 56 -13.74 1.20 0.74
C ILE A 56 -15.13 0.91 0.13
N SER A 57 -15.27 1.07 -1.20
CA SER A 57 -16.56 1.04 -1.88
C SER A 57 -17.10 -0.36 -2.20
N GLY A 58 -16.31 -1.40 -2.03
CA GLY A 58 -16.66 -2.76 -2.47
C GLY A 58 -16.75 -3.81 -1.36
N GLY A 59 -16.88 -3.40 -0.11
CA GLY A 59 -16.71 -4.28 1.05
C GLY A 59 -15.25 -4.69 1.23
N PHE A 60 -14.94 -5.31 2.34
CA PHE A 60 -13.58 -5.72 2.73
C PHE A 60 -13.09 -6.92 1.91
N SER A 61 -12.76 -6.65 0.65
CA SER A 61 -12.45 -7.72 -0.31
C SER A 61 -11.02 -8.19 -0.18
N LYS A 62 -10.87 -9.52 -0.17
CA LYS A 62 -9.57 -10.19 -0.11
C LYS A 62 -8.89 -10.21 -1.48
N LEU A 63 -7.56 -10.22 -1.46
CA LEU A 63 -6.74 -10.55 -2.62
C LEU A 63 -6.97 -12.00 -3.02
N THR A 64 -7.22 -12.26 -4.30
CA THR A 64 -7.59 -13.58 -4.81
C THR A 64 -6.52 -14.15 -5.74
N ALA A 65 -6.49 -15.50 -5.83
CA ALA A 65 -5.64 -16.22 -6.78
C ALA A 65 -6.32 -16.45 -8.13
N LYS A 66 -7.52 -15.88 -8.37
CA LYS A 66 -8.21 -16.03 -9.66
C LYS A 66 -7.34 -15.55 -10.81
N PRO A 67 -7.41 -16.20 -11.98
CA PRO A 67 -6.64 -15.78 -13.15
C PRO A 67 -6.94 -14.31 -13.51
N PHE A 68 -5.90 -13.54 -13.75
CA PHE A 68 -6.02 -12.18 -14.28
C PHE A 68 -6.26 -12.22 -15.79
N SER A 69 -7.15 -11.38 -16.26
CA SER A 69 -7.46 -11.24 -17.68
C SER A 69 -7.57 -9.76 -18.07
N GLU A 70 -6.67 -9.34 -18.94
CA GLU A 70 -6.66 -7.98 -19.50
C GLU A 70 -7.97 -7.66 -20.24
N LYS A 71 -8.56 -8.65 -20.94
CA LYS A 71 -9.85 -8.50 -21.64
C LYS A 71 -10.99 -8.24 -20.65
N ASP A 72 -10.96 -8.93 -19.49
CA ASP A 72 -12.00 -8.77 -18.48
C ASP A 72 -11.80 -7.50 -17.64
N LEU A 73 -10.56 -7.03 -17.50
CA LEU A 73 -10.28 -5.75 -16.85
C LEU A 73 -10.97 -4.58 -17.55
N LYS A 74 -11.08 -4.63 -18.89
CA LYS A 74 -11.75 -3.61 -19.71
C LYS A 74 -13.28 -3.66 -19.63
N LYS A 75 -13.85 -4.74 -19.08
CA LYS A 75 -15.30 -4.89 -18.91
C LYS A 75 -15.73 -4.27 -17.58
N ARG A 76 -16.53 -3.20 -17.60
CA ARG A 76 -17.00 -2.46 -16.41
C ARG A 76 -17.46 -3.36 -15.26
N GLN A 77 -18.20 -4.41 -15.56
CA GLN A 77 -18.74 -5.36 -14.56
C GLN A 77 -17.66 -6.23 -13.90
N LYS A 78 -16.51 -6.44 -14.55
CA LYS A 78 -15.43 -7.32 -14.08
C LYS A 78 -14.21 -6.54 -13.56
N THR A 79 -14.09 -5.25 -13.84
CA THR A 79 -12.94 -4.42 -13.50
C THR A 79 -12.57 -4.55 -12.01
N ALA A 80 -13.55 -4.39 -11.12
CA ALA A 80 -13.29 -4.47 -9.68
C ALA A 80 -12.79 -5.84 -9.23
N SER A 81 -13.31 -6.94 -9.80
CA SER A 81 -12.86 -8.29 -9.47
C SER A 81 -11.47 -8.59 -10.01
N GLN A 82 -11.13 -8.08 -11.20
CA GLN A 82 -9.80 -8.25 -11.80
C GLN A 82 -8.73 -7.50 -11.03
N ARG A 83 -9.02 -6.28 -10.56
CA ARG A 83 -8.10 -5.48 -9.74
C ARG A 83 -7.78 -6.10 -8.37
N ARG A 84 -8.52 -7.11 -7.95
CA ARG A 84 -8.30 -7.86 -6.69
C ARG A 84 -7.55 -9.17 -6.88
N THR A 85 -7.05 -9.44 -8.08
CA THR A 85 -6.27 -10.65 -8.34
C THR A 85 -4.79 -10.38 -8.13
N ILE A 86 -4.07 -11.36 -7.58
CA ILE A 86 -2.60 -11.26 -7.47
C ILE A 86 -1.94 -11.05 -8.83
N GLY A 87 -2.49 -11.66 -9.89
CA GLY A 87 -2.01 -11.50 -11.26
C GLY A 87 -2.12 -10.06 -11.78
N TYR A 88 -3.14 -9.30 -11.38
CA TYR A 88 -3.23 -7.88 -11.70
C TYR A 88 -2.02 -7.09 -11.16
N PHE A 89 -1.65 -7.31 -9.91
CA PHE A 89 -0.50 -6.63 -9.31
C PHE A 89 0.80 -7.03 -10.00
N ILE A 90 1.01 -8.34 -10.22
CA ILE A 90 2.22 -8.85 -10.88
C ILE A 90 2.37 -8.26 -12.29
N GLN A 91 1.31 -8.30 -13.10
CA GLN A 91 1.40 -7.95 -14.51
C GLN A 91 1.23 -6.46 -14.77
N ARG A 92 0.29 -5.80 -14.06
CA ARG A 92 -0.08 -4.40 -14.36
C ARG A 92 0.59 -3.37 -13.45
N LYS A 93 0.80 -3.72 -12.18
CA LYS A 93 1.33 -2.77 -11.21
C LYS A 93 2.86 -2.87 -11.07
N PHE A 94 3.41 -4.08 -11.11
CA PHE A 94 4.84 -4.28 -10.96
C PHE A 94 5.57 -4.62 -12.27
N GLY A 95 4.88 -5.25 -13.24
CA GLY A 95 5.50 -5.90 -14.38
C GLY A 95 5.50 -5.09 -15.67
N THR A 96 4.82 -3.95 -15.75
CA THR A 96 4.77 -3.17 -16.99
C THR A 96 6.07 -2.41 -17.22
N GLU A 97 6.45 -2.29 -18.50
CA GLU A 97 7.67 -1.60 -18.91
C GLU A 97 7.65 -0.12 -18.45
N GLU A 98 6.50 0.55 -18.55
CA GLU A 98 6.34 1.95 -18.17
C GLU A 98 6.61 2.17 -16.67
N VAL A 99 6.19 1.24 -15.82
CA VAL A 99 6.46 1.29 -14.37
C VAL A 99 7.94 1.05 -14.10
N GLN A 100 8.54 0.05 -14.75
CA GLN A 100 9.96 -0.27 -14.57
C GLN A 100 10.86 0.85 -15.08
N CYS A 101 10.57 1.42 -16.25
CA CYS A 101 11.27 2.59 -16.77
C CYS A 101 11.18 3.76 -15.79
N LYS A 102 9.98 3.99 -15.23
CA LYS A 102 9.78 5.09 -14.27
C LYS A 102 10.60 4.91 -12.99
N ILE A 103 10.70 3.70 -12.46
CA ILE A 103 11.57 3.40 -11.30
C ILE A 103 13.04 3.64 -11.67
N SER A 104 13.45 3.25 -12.89
CA SER A 104 14.82 3.46 -13.38
C SER A 104 15.19 4.94 -13.52
N GLU A 105 14.23 5.82 -13.84
CA GLU A 105 14.43 7.27 -13.87
C GLU A 105 14.85 7.85 -12.50
N TYR A 106 14.47 7.19 -11.41
CA TYR A 106 14.92 7.54 -10.05
C TYR A 106 16.30 6.97 -9.68
N GLY A 107 17.01 6.36 -10.65
CA GLY A 107 18.32 5.74 -10.42
C GLY A 107 18.24 4.41 -9.68
N VAL A 108 17.08 3.77 -9.70
CA VAL A 108 16.81 2.51 -9.00
C VAL A 108 16.68 1.39 -10.01
N ASP A 109 17.37 0.28 -9.78
CA ASP A 109 17.15 -0.94 -10.55
C ASP A 109 15.83 -1.60 -10.08
N PRO A 110 14.81 -1.74 -10.96
CA PRO A 110 13.54 -2.35 -10.61
C PRO A 110 13.65 -3.78 -10.06
N SER A 111 14.66 -4.53 -10.49
CA SER A 111 14.90 -5.91 -10.02
C SER A 111 15.33 -5.97 -8.54
N HIS A 112 15.88 -4.88 -8.02
CA HIS A 112 16.30 -4.74 -6.63
C HIS A 112 15.25 -4.09 -5.74
N THR A 113 14.08 -3.73 -6.26
CA THR A 113 12.98 -3.20 -5.45
C THR A 113 12.21 -4.32 -4.76
N LYS A 114 11.93 -4.14 -3.47
CA LYS A 114 10.99 -5.01 -2.76
C LYS A 114 9.56 -4.60 -3.08
N LYS A 115 8.74 -5.56 -3.46
CA LYS A 115 7.33 -5.35 -3.84
C LYS A 115 6.42 -5.60 -2.65
N ILE A 116 5.50 -4.66 -2.37
CA ILE A 116 4.53 -4.78 -1.28
C ILE A 116 3.13 -4.55 -1.85
N ILE A 117 2.18 -5.41 -1.49
CA ILE A 117 0.75 -5.20 -1.71
C ILE A 117 0.08 -5.00 -0.35
N VAL A 118 -0.61 -3.89 -0.19
CA VAL A 118 -1.44 -3.61 0.99
C VAL A 118 -2.89 -3.98 0.68
N THR A 119 -3.52 -4.80 1.52
CA THR A 119 -4.88 -5.31 1.26
C THR A 119 -5.63 -5.64 2.56
N TRP A 120 -6.96 -5.75 2.51
CA TRP A 120 -7.81 -6.17 3.64
C TRP A 120 -7.58 -7.62 4.09
N GLY A 121 -6.92 -8.41 3.29
CA GLY A 121 -6.65 -9.82 3.53
C GLY A 121 -6.42 -10.54 2.20
N TRP A 122 -6.17 -11.81 2.26
CA TRP A 122 -5.86 -12.64 1.08
C TRP A 122 -6.37 -14.06 1.23
N GLU A 123 -6.56 -14.72 0.10
CA GLU A 123 -6.76 -16.15 0.03
C GLU A 123 -5.41 -16.88 0.23
N PRO A 124 -5.38 -18.07 0.85
CA PRO A 124 -4.14 -18.84 1.02
C PRO A 124 -3.39 -19.08 -0.30
N ALA A 125 -4.12 -19.36 -1.38
CA ALA A 125 -3.54 -19.53 -2.70
C ALA A 125 -2.88 -18.24 -3.25
N ALA A 126 -3.48 -17.06 -2.99
CA ALA A 126 -2.88 -15.77 -3.37
C ALA A 126 -1.60 -15.49 -2.57
N LYS A 127 -1.57 -15.86 -1.29
CA LYS A 127 -0.37 -15.76 -0.45
C LYS A 127 0.75 -16.64 -0.99
N ALA A 128 0.47 -17.88 -1.34
CA ALA A 128 1.47 -18.79 -1.91
C ALA A 128 2.08 -18.26 -3.22
N ILE A 129 1.25 -17.63 -4.07
CA ILE A 129 1.76 -16.98 -5.29
C ILE A 129 2.63 -15.76 -4.93
N ALA A 130 2.18 -14.92 -3.99
CA ALA A 130 2.95 -13.76 -3.55
C ALA A 130 4.33 -14.16 -3.02
N ASP A 131 4.41 -15.20 -2.19
CA ASP A 131 5.67 -15.72 -1.65
C ASP A 131 6.61 -16.21 -2.75
N LYS A 132 6.09 -16.93 -3.75
CA LYS A 132 6.86 -17.40 -4.91
C LYS A 132 7.43 -16.23 -5.74
N GLU A 133 6.67 -15.15 -5.88
CA GLU A 133 7.05 -13.96 -6.64
C GLU A 133 7.86 -12.94 -5.81
N GLY A 134 8.19 -13.25 -4.55
CA GLY A 134 8.91 -12.38 -3.65
C GLY A 134 8.13 -11.12 -3.25
N ILE A 135 6.79 -11.18 -3.29
CA ILE A 135 5.89 -10.07 -2.95
C ILE A 135 5.48 -10.17 -1.49
N ILE A 136 5.67 -9.09 -0.75
CA ILE A 136 5.28 -8.97 0.66
C ILE A 136 3.81 -8.52 0.72
N LEU A 137 2.99 -9.21 1.50
CA LEU A 137 1.61 -8.82 1.74
C LEU A 137 1.50 -8.11 3.09
N TRP A 138 0.94 -6.90 3.08
CA TRP A 138 0.60 -6.15 4.28
C TRP A 138 -0.90 -6.17 4.52
N HIS A 139 -1.29 -6.46 5.76
CA HIS A 139 -2.69 -6.47 6.18
C HIS A 139 -3.10 -5.06 6.63
N PHE A 140 -3.95 -4.41 5.88
CA PHE A 140 -4.33 -3.01 6.12
C PHE A 140 -4.90 -2.74 7.52
N PRO A 141 -5.74 -3.62 8.12
CA PRO A 141 -6.18 -3.46 9.51
C PRO A 141 -5.04 -3.40 10.53
N ASP A 142 -3.95 -4.15 10.31
CA ASP A 142 -2.81 -4.12 11.21
C ASP A 142 -2.05 -2.79 11.11
N LEU A 143 -1.93 -2.24 9.89
CA LEU A 143 -1.36 -0.91 9.68
C LEU A 143 -2.16 0.17 10.43
N LEU A 144 -3.49 0.09 10.34
CA LEU A 144 -4.38 1.02 11.05
C LEU A 144 -4.21 0.93 12.56
N LYS A 145 -4.12 -0.30 13.11
CA LYS A 145 -3.91 -0.53 14.53
C LYS A 145 -2.57 0.04 15.00
N GLU A 146 -1.49 -0.22 14.27
CA GLU A 146 -0.16 0.29 14.61
C GLU A 146 -0.10 1.82 14.53
N LEU A 147 -0.75 2.45 13.53
CA LEU A 147 -0.88 3.91 13.46
C LEU A 147 -1.72 4.48 14.62
N ALA A 148 -2.82 3.82 14.96
CA ALA A 148 -3.66 4.21 16.09
C ALA A 148 -2.87 4.19 17.42
N ASP A 149 -2.03 3.17 17.62
CA ASP A 149 -1.17 3.07 18.80
C ASP A 149 -0.14 4.22 18.85
N VAL A 150 0.42 4.62 17.70
CA VAL A 150 1.32 5.79 17.61
C VAL A 150 0.57 7.08 17.99
N CYS A 151 -0.64 7.25 17.46
CA CYS A 151 -1.47 8.42 17.76
C CYS A 151 -1.91 8.48 19.23
N ALA A 152 -2.23 7.34 19.84
CA ALA A 152 -2.68 7.26 21.24
C ALA A 152 -1.55 7.57 22.22
N LYS A 153 -0.35 7.05 21.98
CA LYS A 153 0.82 7.18 22.87
C LYS A 153 1.57 8.49 22.67
N GLY A 154 1.42 9.14 21.53
CA GLY A 154 2.21 10.29 21.14
C GLY A 154 1.75 11.59 21.79
N LYS A 155 2.67 12.29 22.47
CA LYS A 155 2.53 13.73 22.78
C LYS A 155 2.88 14.59 21.56
N THR A 156 3.22 13.98 20.44
CA THR A 156 3.73 14.63 19.23
C THR A 156 2.59 15.27 18.46
N TYR A 157 2.77 16.51 18.07
CA TYR A 157 1.90 17.18 17.11
C TYR A 157 2.28 16.74 15.71
N PHE A 158 1.32 16.17 14.98
CA PHE A 158 1.51 15.82 13.58
C PHE A 158 1.13 16.99 12.68
N THR A 159 1.98 17.33 11.71
CA THR A 159 1.67 18.29 10.65
C THR A 159 0.90 17.67 9.49
N ASP A 160 0.96 16.35 9.36
CA ASP A 160 0.23 15.57 8.37
C ASP A 160 -1.25 15.46 8.73
N ASP A 161 -2.15 15.83 7.79
CA ASP A 161 -3.59 15.86 8.03
C ASP A 161 -4.20 14.48 8.29
N THR A 162 -3.66 13.43 7.68
CA THR A 162 -4.11 12.04 7.92
C THR A 162 -3.82 11.64 9.37
N MET A 163 -2.60 11.90 9.83
CA MET A 163 -2.20 11.59 11.21
C MET A 163 -2.96 12.47 12.23
N ARG A 164 -3.20 13.73 11.92
CA ARG A 164 -4.02 14.63 12.77
C ARG A 164 -5.45 14.13 12.91
N THR A 165 -6.06 13.72 11.79
CA THR A 165 -7.41 13.17 11.78
C THR A 165 -7.48 11.90 12.62
N LEU A 166 -6.56 10.95 12.42
CA LEU A 166 -6.48 9.73 13.24
C LEU A 166 -6.29 10.07 14.73
N GLN A 167 -5.42 11.02 15.07
CA GLN A 167 -5.18 11.44 16.44
C GLN A 167 -6.43 12.04 17.09
N LEU A 168 -7.23 12.83 16.34
CA LEU A 168 -8.48 13.38 16.83
C LEU A 168 -9.51 12.28 17.13
N PHE A 169 -9.68 11.30 16.24
CA PHE A 169 -10.55 10.16 16.47
C PHE A 169 -10.13 9.35 17.70
N MET A 170 -8.85 9.05 17.83
CA MET A 170 -8.34 8.29 18.97
C MET A 170 -8.56 9.03 20.30
N LYS A 171 -8.31 10.34 20.34
CA LYS A 171 -8.54 11.15 21.54
C LYS A 171 -10.02 11.28 21.88
N SER A 172 -10.91 11.44 20.90
CA SER A 172 -12.36 11.52 21.13
C SER A 172 -12.93 10.20 21.67
N GLY A 173 -12.47 9.05 21.14
CA GLY A 173 -12.85 7.74 21.65
C GLY A 173 -12.43 7.51 23.10
N HIS A 174 -11.23 7.96 23.50
CA HIS A 174 -10.79 7.90 24.90
C HIS A 174 -11.59 8.80 25.85
N ILE A 175 -12.11 9.94 25.36
CA ILE A 175 -12.97 10.82 26.15
C ILE A 175 -14.34 10.16 26.39
N ALA A 176 -14.89 9.46 25.40
CA ALA A 176 -16.17 8.76 25.53
C ALA A 176 -16.10 7.59 26.53
N LEU A 177 -15.03 6.80 26.49
CA LEU A 177 -14.82 5.63 27.36
C LEU A 177 -14.51 5.98 28.83
N LYS A 178 -14.08 7.22 29.12
CA LYS A 178 -13.85 7.68 30.52
C LYS A 178 -15.06 8.27 31.19
N LYS A 179 -16.20 8.36 30.52
CA LYS A 179 -17.47 8.91 31.08
C LYS A 179 -18.44 7.83 31.53
N GLU A 180 -18.12 6.55 31.39
CA GLU A 180 -18.80 5.41 31.99
C GLU A 180 -18.06 4.94 33.25
#